data_abc0e082a3f8318a3285abe15a7a04de
#
_entry.id   abc0e082a3f8318a3285abe15a7a04de
#
_cell.length_a   1.000
_cell.length_b   1.000
_cell.length_c   1.000
_cell.angle_alpha   90.00
_cell.angle_beta   90.00
_cell.angle_gamma   90.00
#
_symmetry.space_group_name_H-M   'P 1'
#
loop_
_entity.id
_entity.type
_entity.pdbx_description
1 polymer ?
#
loop_
_entity_poly.entity_id
_entity_poly.type
_entity_poly.pdbx_seq_one_letter_code
_entity_poly.pdbx_strand_id
1 'polypeptide(L)'
;MIEPTREVEHLGLRWNTKKMTVSLTEKRMANIEEKAENIKRRGGCTLKELQSFLGKLEASRAAIVIARLHFRFMQALLRGKEDDKEFIKFNEKAKIDLQWWIDFARKHSTSPLQAPRLAKLNIKTDASGDAGWGGHSRRGWTQARWERKEKHKHINWKEMEAAKKCIAEHMKSREHVQIEMDSLTSTCIINSMARSTSATLRQKALEIWEIILSNQGWLTQNGYRKRRTK
;
A
#
# COMPACT_ATOMS: atom_id res chain seq x y z
N MET A 1 27.36 -32.28 -8.40
CA MET A 1 27.21 -31.11 -9.32
C MET A 1 25.75 -30.67 -9.23
N ILE A 2 25.45 -29.40 -8.89
CA ILE A 2 24.07 -28.90 -8.82
C ILE A 2 23.73 -28.41 -10.23
N GLU A 3 22.76 -29.05 -10.89
CA GLU A 3 22.29 -28.60 -12.19
C GLU A 3 21.50 -27.28 -12.07
N PRO A 4 21.78 -26.28 -12.90
CA PRO A 4 21.01 -25.05 -12.90
C PRO A 4 19.55 -25.31 -13.27
N THR A 5 18.61 -24.89 -12.44
CA THR A 5 17.17 -24.98 -12.73
C THR A 5 16.56 -23.61 -12.98
N ARG A 6 15.55 -23.53 -13.83
CA ARG A 6 14.81 -22.28 -14.13
C ARG A 6 13.67 -22.01 -13.15
N GLU A 7 13.35 -22.98 -12.31
CA GLU A 7 12.31 -22.86 -11.29
C GLU A 7 12.82 -23.46 -9.97
N VAL A 8 12.73 -22.70 -8.88
CA VAL A 8 13.18 -23.12 -7.55
C VAL A 8 12.24 -22.59 -6.47
N GLU A 9 11.99 -23.44 -5.47
CA GLU A 9 11.30 -23.02 -4.25
C GLU A 9 12.33 -22.72 -3.15
N HIS A 10 12.29 -21.51 -2.62
CA HIS A 10 13.16 -21.07 -1.55
C HIS A 10 12.40 -20.16 -0.57
N LEU A 11 12.50 -20.43 0.72
CA LEU A 11 11.84 -19.67 1.80
C LEU A 11 10.32 -19.44 1.59
N GLY A 12 9.64 -20.43 0.99
CA GLY A 12 8.21 -20.36 0.72
C GLY A 12 7.81 -19.47 -0.47
N LEU A 13 8.80 -19.11 -1.27
CA LEU A 13 8.65 -18.43 -2.54
C LEU A 13 9.06 -19.36 -3.68
N ARG A 14 8.34 -19.30 -4.78
CA ARG A 14 8.67 -19.97 -6.04
C ARG A 14 9.19 -18.93 -7.03
N TRP A 15 10.44 -19.08 -7.41
CA TRP A 15 11.14 -18.24 -8.38
C TRP A 15 11.13 -18.92 -9.74
N ASN A 16 10.68 -18.22 -10.76
CA ASN A 16 10.64 -18.74 -12.12
C ASN A 16 11.34 -17.77 -13.08
N THR A 17 12.57 -18.10 -13.47
CA THR A 17 13.40 -17.26 -14.35
C THR A 17 12.97 -17.32 -15.81
N LYS A 18 12.23 -18.36 -16.24
CA LYS A 18 11.66 -18.44 -17.59
C LYS A 18 10.48 -17.47 -17.75
N LYS A 19 9.60 -17.39 -16.74
CA LYS A 19 8.45 -16.48 -16.70
C LYS A 19 8.81 -15.11 -16.14
N MET A 20 10.02 -14.96 -15.57
CA MET A 20 10.47 -13.77 -14.83
C MET A 20 9.47 -13.37 -13.75
N THR A 21 9.06 -14.34 -12.92
CA THR A 21 8.08 -14.13 -11.84
C THR A 21 8.54 -14.74 -10.51
N VAL A 22 8.04 -14.17 -9.43
CA VAL A 22 8.08 -14.72 -8.08
C VAL A 22 6.65 -14.90 -7.58
N SER A 23 6.36 -16.06 -6.99
CA SER A 23 5.05 -16.36 -6.42
C SER A 23 5.19 -16.99 -5.03
N LEU A 24 4.11 -16.93 -4.23
CA LEU A 24 4.03 -17.75 -3.02
C LEU A 24 3.89 -19.23 -3.39
N THR A 25 4.51 -20.10 -2.58
CA THR A 25 4.21 -21.53 -2.68
C THR A 25 2.78 -21.80 -2.20
N GLU A 26 2.15 -22.83 -2.76
CA GLU A 26 0.79 -23.24 -2.37
C GLU A 26 0.69 -23.50 -0.85
N LYS A 27 1.67 -24.21 -0.29
CA LYS A 27 1.76 -24.47 1.16
C LYS A 27 1.77 -23.18 2.00
N ARG A 28 2.50 -22.16 1.55
CA ARG A 28 2.56 -20.88 2.26
C ARG A 28 1.25 -20.11 2.15
N MET A 29 0.64 -20.10 0.97
CA MET A 29 -0.63 -19.44 0.74
C MET A 29 -1.74 -20.07 1.59
N ALA A 30 -1.87 -21.39 1.55
CA ALA A 30 -2.85 -22.13 2.37
C ALA A 30 -2.66 -21.86 3.88
N ASN A 31 -1.42 -21.81 4.37
CA ASN A 31 -1.15 -21.48 5.79
C ASN A 31 -1.56 -20.04 6.16
N ILE A 32 -1.44 -19.08 5.23
CA ILE A 32 -1.90 -17.70 5.46
C ILE A 32 -3.43 -17.66 5.51
N GLU A 33 -4.11 -18.31 4.56
CA GLU A 33 -5.56 -18.37 4.47
C GLU A 33 -6.17 -19.06 5.72
N GLU A 34 -5.66 -20.22 6.11
CA GLU A 34 -6.08 -20.95 7.31
C GLU A 34 -5.97 -20.10 8.58
N LYS A 35 -4.84 -19.41 8.75
CA LYS A 35 -4.64 -18.53 9.91
C LYS A 35 -5.58 -17.32 9.88
N ALA A 36 -5.77 -16.71 8.71
CA ALA A 36 -6.69 -15.58 8.55
C ALA A 36 -8.13 -15.98 8.90
N GLU A 37 -8.61 -17.12 8.41
CA GLU A 37 -9.94 -17.65 8.72
C GLU A 37 -10.10 -17.99 10.21
N ASN A 38 -9.07 -18.56 10.83
CA ASN A 38 -9.09 -18.83 12.27
C ASN A 38 -9.21 -17.53 13.10
N ILE A 39 -8.42 -16.53 12.79
CA ILE A 39 -8.46 -15.20 13.45
C ILE A 39 -9.84 -14.56 13.24
N LYS A 40 -10.40 -14.62 12.03
CA LYS A 40 -11.72 -14.10 11.70
C LYS A 40 -12.81 -14.77 12.56
N ARG A 41 -12.82 -16.09 12.62
CA ARG A 41 -13.80 -16.87 13.39
C ARG A 41 -13.75 -16.54 14.88
N ARG A 42 -12.56 -16.30 15.45
CA ARG A 42 -12.34 -15.93 16.85
C ARG A 42 -12.61 -14.45 17.12
N GLY A 43 -12.73 -13.62 16.08
CA GLY A 43 -12.87 -12.15 16.19
C GLY A 43 -11.60 -11.44 16.66
N GLY A 44 -10.48 -12.15 16.73
CA GLY A 44 -9.17 -11.68 17.20
C GLY A 44 -8.20 -12.81 17.46
N CYS A 45 -7.04 -12.48 18.04
CA CYS A 45 -6.01 -13.46 18.41
C CYS A 45 -5.11 -12.90 19.52
N THR A 46 -4.21 -13.70 20.07
CA THR A 46 -3.24 -13.21 21.04
C THR A 46 -2.20 -12.30 20.38
N LEU A 47 -1.52 -11.47 21.19
CA LEU A 47 -0.46 -10.58 20.70
C LEU A 47 0.60 -11.38 19.91
N LYS A 48 1.05 -12.49 20.47
CA LYS A 48 2.05 -13.37 19.83
C LYS A 48 1.57 -13.97 18.51
N GLU A 49 0.31 -14.39 18.45
CA GLU A 49 -0.29 -14.89 17.20
C GLU A 49 -0.34 -13.79 16.14
N LEU A 50 -0.72 -12.57 16.53
CA LEU A 50 -0.78 -11.42 15.61
C LEU A 50 0.60 -11.05 15.08
N GLN A 51 1.62 -10.98 15.94
CA GLN A 51 3.01 -10.71 15.55
C GLN A 51 3.52 -11.78 14.57
N SER A 52 3.29 -13.06 14.88
CA SER A 52 3.66 -14.17 14.00
C SER A 52 2.94 -14.12 12.65
N PHE A 53 1.64 -13.77 12.64
CA PHE A 53 0.86 -13.64 11.42
C PHE A 53 1.37 -12.48 10.56
N LEU A 54 1.55 -11.30 11.14
CA LEU A 54 2.09 -10.12 10.43
C LEU A 54 3.50 -10.37 9.87
N GLY A 55 4.35 -11.11 10.58
CA GLY A 55 5.66 -11.52 10.07
C GLY A 55 5.54 -12.37 8.80
N LYS A 56 4.55 -13.29 8.73
CA LYS A 56 4.28 -14.09 7.52
C LYS A 56 3.78 -13.22 6.37
N LEU A 57 2.91 -12.24 6.65
CA LEU A 57 2.39 -11.31 5.65
C LEU A 57 3.51 -10.41 5.10
N GLU A 58 4.37 -9.86 5.96
CA GLU A 58 5.52 -9.05 5.53
C GLU A 58 6.49 -9.89 4.67
N ALA A 59 6.76 -11.13 5.05
CA ALA A 59 7.62 -12.02 4.29
C ALA A 59 7.01 -12.46 2.92
N SER A 60 5.72 -12.24 2.70
CA SER A 60 5.04 -12.49 1.42
C SER A 60 5.19 -11.35 0.41
N ARG A 61 5.77 -10.23 0.81
CA ARG A 61 5.88 -8.99 0.02
C ARG A 61 6.60 -9.16 -1.31
N ALA A 62 7.54 -10.09 -1.41
CA ALA A 62 8.24 -10.33 -2.67
C ALA A 62 7.28 -10.81 -3.77
N ALA A 63 6.26 -11.60 -3.40
CA ALA A 63 5.27 -12.14 -4.31
C ALA A 63 3.97 -11.31 -4.35
N ILE A 64 3.62 -10.65 -3.23
CA ILE A 64 2.43 -9.79 -3.12
C ILE A 64 2.89 -8.36 -2.88
N VAL A 65 3.16 -7.63 -3.95
CA VAL A 65 3.74 -6.27 -3.89
C VAL A 65 2.91 -5.33 -3.02
N ILE A 66 1.58 -5.46 -3.05
CA ILE A 66 0.63 -4.62 -2.31
C ILE A 66 0.34 -5.13 -0.89
N ALA A 67 0.98 -6.21 -0.45
CA ALA A 67 0.76 -6.82 0.87
C ALA A 67 0.69 -5.80 2.02
N ARG A 68 1.58 -4.80 2.00
CA ARG A 68 1.68 -3.78 3.05
C ARG A 68 0.43 -2.92 3.19
N LEU A 69 -0.31 -2.69 2.13
CA LEU A 69 -1.56 -1.92 2.19
C LEU A 69 -2.61 -2.63 3.06
N HIS A 70 -2.60 -3.97 3.03
CA HIS A 70 -3.65 -4.81 3.60
C HIS A 70 -3.26 -5.49 4.93
N PHE A 71 -2.34 -4.90 5.71
CA PHE A 71 -2.11 -5.30 7.10
C PHE A 71 -1.76 -4.13 8.03
N ARG A 72 -1.82 -2.89 7.55
CA ARG A 72 -1.45 -1.71 8.35
C ARG A 72 -2.40 -1.44 9.51
N PHE A 73 -3.68 -1.74 9.35
CA PHE A 73 -4.63 -1.60 10.43
C PHE A 73 -4.47 -2.72 11.46
N MET A 74 -4.19 -3.95 11.02
CA MET A 74 -3.81 -5.04 11.92
C MET A 74 -2.52 -4.72 12.68
N GLN A 75 -1.49 -4.21 11.99
CA GLN A 75 -0.22 -3.80 12.60
C GLN A 75 -0.40 -2.69 13.64
N ALA A 76 -1.37 -1.80 13.46
CA ALA A 76 -1.64 -0.73 14.42
C ALA A 76 -2.20 -1.23 15.75
N LEU A 77 -2.78 -2.43 15.79
CA LEU A 77 -3.28 -3.06 17.01
C LEU A 77 -2.17 -3.50 17.97
N LEU A 78 -0.94 -3.61 17.49
CA LEU A 78 0.22 -3.98 18.33
C LEU A 78 0.68 -2.84 19.27
N ARG A 79 0.20 -1.61 19.05
CA ARG A 79 0.71 -0.46 19.80
C ARG A 79 0.36 -0.52 21.27
N GLY A 80 1.37 -0.31 22.12
CA GLY A 80 1.22 -0.31 23.58
C GLY A 80 0.84 -1.66 24.15
N LYS A 81 1.10 -2.76 23.43
CA LYS A 81 0.87 -4.13 23.85
C LYS A 81 2.19 -4.80 24.14
N GLU A 82 2.31 -5.45 25.32
CA GLU A 82 3.53 -6.08 25.77
C GLU A 82 3.33 -7.54 26.20
N ASP A 83 2.12 -7.90 26.66
CA ASP A 83 1.82 -9.26 27.09
C ASP A 83 1.49 -10.16 25.87
N ASP A 84 2.35 -11.10 25.60
CA ASP A 84 2.22 -12.09 24.52
C ASP A 84 0.89 -12.84 24.54
N LYS A 85 0.28 -13.02 25.71
CA LYS A 85 -0.97 -13.75 25.91
C LYS A 85 -2.20 -12.85 25.83
N GLU A 86 -2.04 -11.52 25.82
CA GLU A 86 -3.14 -10.59 25.70
C GLU A 86 -3.96 -10.85 24.44
N PHE A 87 -5.28 -11.03 24.61
CA PHE A 87 -6.18 -11.22 23.46
C PHE A 87 -6.51 -9.86 22.82
N ILE A 88 -6.18 -9.72 21.55
CA ILE A 88 -6.41 -8.51 20.76
C ILE A 88 -7.66 -8.70 19.91
N LYS A 89 -8.72 -7.99 20.26
CA LYS A 89 -9.96 -7.93 19.48
C LYS A 89 -9.75 -7.07 18.24
N PHE A 90 -10.15 -7.57 17.07
CA PHE A 90 -10.03 -6.81 15.82
C PHE A 90 -11.15 -5.77 15.71
N ASN A 91 -10.75 -4.52 15.42
CA ASN A 91 -11.67 -3.47 15.02
C ASN A 91 -12.06 -3.61 13.54
N GLU A 92 -13.06 -2.86 13.07
CA GLU A 92 -13.60 -2.98 11.72
C GLU A 92 -12.53 -2.80 10.62
N LYS A 93 -11.60 -1.87 10.81
CA LYS A 93 -10.52 -1.66 9.81
C LYS A 93 -9.54 -2.83 9.75
N ALA A 94 -9.19 -3.43 10.89
CA ALA A 94 -8.35 -4.62 10.91
C ALA A 94 -9.08 -5.85 10.35
N LYS A 95 -10.41 -5.93 10.50
CA LYS A 95 -11.23 -6.97 9.85
C LYS A 95 -11.24 -6.82 8.32
N ILE A 96 -11.27 -5.59 7.80
CA ILE A 96 -11.17 -5.32 6.36
C ILE A 96 -9.80 -5.77 5.84
N ASP A 97 -8.69 -5.43 6.51
CA ASP A 97 -7.37 -5.93 6.18
C ASP A 97 -7.35 -7.46 6.14
N LEU A 98 -7.88 -8.11 7.18
CA LEU A 98 -7.91 -9.58 7.29
C LEU A 98 -8.74 -10.21 6.18
N GLN A 99 -9.92 -9.63 5.88
CA GLN A 99 -10.81 -10.12 4.83
C GLN A 99 -10.16 -10.08 3.46
N TRP A 100 -9.35 -9.04 3.19
CA TRP A 100 -8.60 -8.96 1.95
C TRP A 100 -7.64 -10.16 1.77
N TRP A 101 -6.98 -10.61 2.84
CA TRP A 101 -6.09 -11.78 2.79
C TRP A 101 -6.84 -13.08 2.51
N ILE A 102 -8.09 -13.18 2.91
CA ILE A 102 -8.95 -14.33 2.65
C ILE A 102 -9.43 -14.34 1.20
N ASP A 103 -9.91 -13.20 0.69
CA ASP A 103 -10.63 -13.14 -0.58
C ASP A 103 -9.73 -12.89 -1.80
N PHE A 104 -8.66 -12.12 -1.61
CA PHE A 104 -7.92 -11.54 -2.74
C PHE A 104 -6.42 -11.88 -2.77
N ALA A 105 -5.81 -12.26 -1.66
CA ALA A 105 -4.36 -12.48 -1.62
C ALA A 105 -3.89 -13.53 -2.64
N ARG A 106 -4.64 -14.59 -2.83
CA ARG A 106 -4.34 -15.66 -3.80
C ARG A 106 -4.26 -15.12 -5.24
N LYS A 107 -5.16 -14.22 -5.63
CA LYS A 107 -5.16 -13.59 -6.96
C LYS A 107 -3.94 -12.71 -7.20
N HIS A 108 -3.35 -12.20 -6.12
CA HIS A 108 -2.18 -11.31 -6.15
C HIS A 108 -0.89 -12.00 -5.72
N SER A 109 -0.88 -13.34 -5.58
CA SER A 109 0.23 -14.13 -5.04
C SER A 109 1.42 -14.30 -5.99
N THR A 110 1.43 -13.61 -7.13
CA THR A 110 2.50 -13.64 -8.12
C THR A 110 2.86 -12.23 -8.58
N SER A 111 4.13 -11.93 -8.62
CA SER A 111 4.66 -10.66 -9.09
C SER A 111 5.78 -10.86 -10.12
N PRO A 112 5.97 -9.92 -11.06
CA PRO A 112 7.12 -9.95 -11.94
C PRO A 112 8.42 -9.67 -11.16
N LEU A 113 9.51 -10.32 -11.53
CA LEU A 113 10.85 -10.05 -10.98
C LEU A 113 11.40 -8.69 -11.39
N GLN A 114 10.91 -8.17 -12.50
CA GLN A 114 11.26 -6.83 -12.99
C GLN A 114 10.02 -5.95 -13.00
N ALA A 115 10.19 -4.70 -12.58
CA ALA A 115 9.10 -3.74 -12.66
C ALA A 115 8.62 -3.59 -14.13
N PRO A 116 7.31 -3.59 -14.37
CA PRO A 116 6.79 -3.42 -15.73
C PRO A 116 7.23 -2.08 -16.31
N ARG A 117 7.62 -2.07 -17.60
CA ARG A 117 7.91 -0.85 -18.34
C ARG A 117 6.59 -0.18 -18.73
N LEU A 118 6.10 0.69 -17.86
CA LEU A 118 4.89 1.47 -18.10
C LEU A 118 5.25 2.88 -18.58
N ALA A 119 4.33 3.49 -19.33
CA ALA A 119 4.47 4.89 -19.72
C ALA A 119 4.47 5.78 -18.47
N LYS A 120 5.48 6.66 -18.34
CA LYS A 120 5.61 7.55 -17.19
C LYS A 120 4.63 8.72 -17.30
N LEU A 121 3.91 8.98 -16.21
CA LEU A 121 3.08 10.17 -16.01
C LEU A 121 3.58 10.94 -14.79
N ASN A 122 4.19 12.10 -15.02
CA ASN A 122 4.60 12.97 -13.92
C ASN A 122 3.45 13.89 -13.54
N ILE A 123 3.10 13.93 -12.27
CA ILE A 123 2.06 14.80 -11.70
C ILE A 123 2.71 15.64 -10.59
N LYS A 124 2.59 16.96 -10.67
CA LYS A 124 2.95 17.87 -9.57
C LYS A 124 1.68 18.30 -8.87
N THR A 125 1.68 18.24 -7.54
CA THR A 125 0.51 18.59 -6.75
C THR A 125 0.89 19.53 -5.62
N ASP A 126 -0.05 20.40 -5.26
CA ASP A 126 0.07 21.34 -4.16
C ASP A 126 -1.29 21.53 -3.48
N ALA A 127 -1.27 21.81 -2.18
CA ALA A 127 -2.46 22.00 -1.36
C ALA A 127 -2.33 23.19 -0.45
N SER A 128 -3.21 24.15 -0.61
CA SER A 128 -3.34 25.30 0.31
C SER A 128 -4.07 24.89 1.59
N GLY A 129 -3.75 25.56 2.70
CA GLY A 129 -4.48 25.39 3.97
C GLY A 129 -5.97 25.69 3.84
N ASP A 130 -6.35 26.76 3.14
CA ASP A 130 -7.72 27.30 3.13
C ASP A 130 -8.36 27.41 1.75
N ALA A 131 -7.59 27.75 0.73
CA ALA A 131 -8.12 28.06 -0.59
C ALA A 131 -8.57 26.82 -1.35
N GLY A 132 -7.67 25.86 -1.58
CA GLY A 132 -7.96 24.72 -2.43
C GLY A 132 -6.74 23.87 -2.71
N TRP A 133 -6.81 23.10 -3.77
CA TRP A 133 -5.77 22.21 -4.23
C TRP A 133 -5.58 22.38 -5.73
N GLY A 134 -4.41 22.01 -6.21
CA GLY A 134 -4.11 22.01 -7.62
C GLY A 134 -3.07 20.98 -8.00
N GLY A 135 -3.03 20.67 -9.29
CA GLY A 135 -2.00 19.83 -9.84
C GLY A 135 -1.84 20.01 -11.33
N HIS A 136 -0.71 19.54 -11.81
CA HIS A 136 -0.29 19.71 -13.19
C HIS A 136 0.38 18.45 -13.70
N SER A 137 0.08 18.08 -14.93
CA SER A 137 0.78 17.05 -15.69
C SER A 137 0.90 17.45 -17.16
N ARG A 138 1.52 16.62 -17.99
CA ARG A 138 1.52 16.83 -19.45
C ARG A 138 0.11 16.87 -20.08
N ARG A 139 -0.94 16.50 -19.32
CA ARG A 139 -2.33 16.48 -19.76
C ARG A 139 -3.10 17.75 -19.41
N GLY A 140 -2.44 18.67 -18.73
CA GLY A 140 -3.03 19.95 -18.34
C GLY A 140 -3.00 20.19 -16.84
N TRP A 141 -3.79 21.19 -16.44
CA TRP A 141 -3.96 21.63 -15.07
C TRP A 141 -5.30 21.15 -14.53
N THR A 142 -5.34 20.83 -13.24
CA THR A 142 -6.57 20.59 -12.49
C THR A 142 -6.47 21.32 -11.16
N GLN A 143 -7.55 21.98 -10.75
CA GLN A 143 -7.62 22.68 -9.47
C GLN A 143 -9.05 22.84 -9.02
N ALA A 144 -9.27 22.92 -7.70
CA ALA A 144 -10.55 23.25 -7.12
C ALA A 144 -10.40 23.84 -5.72
N ARG A 145 -11.47 24.51 -5.24
CA ARG A 145 -11.55 24.94 -3.85
C ARG A 145 -11.86 23.77 -2.93
N TRP A 146 -11.42 23.85 -1.68
CA TRP A 146 -11.80 22.87 -0.67
C TRP A 146 -13.29 22.93 -0.39
N GLU A 147 -13.93 21.75 -0.32
CA GLU A 147 -15.29 21.64 0.19
C GLU A 147 -15.33 22.02 1.69
N ARG A 148 -16.49 22.46 2.18
CA ARG A 148 -16.65 22.86 3.59
C ARG A 148 -16.14 21.82 4.58
N LYS A 149 -16.42 20.53 4.32
CA LYS A 149 -15.97 19.38 5.16
C LYS A 149 -14.46 19.11 5.09
N GLU A 150 -13.76 19.60 4.06
CA GLU A 150 -12.33 19.40 3.85
C GLU A 150 -11.49 20.53 4.48
N LYS A 151 -12.07 21.73 4.65
CA LYS A 151 -11.35 22.91 5.16
C LYS A 151 -10.70 22.70 6.54
N HIS A 152 -11.32 21.90 7.40
CA HIS A 152 -10.82 21.62 8.76
C HIS A 152 -9.79 20.49 8.84
N LYS A 153 -9.45 19.88 7.71
CA LYS A 153 -8.48 18.79 7.70
C LYS A 153 -7.05 19.31 7.80
N HIS A 154 -6.19 18.53 8.47
CA HIS A 154 -4.78 18.83 8.60
C HIS A 154 -4.10 18.91 7.22
N ILE A 155 -3.06 19.75 7.08
CA ILE A 155 -2.38 19.99 5.80
C ILE A 155 -1.86 18.68 5.15
N ASN A 156 -1.29 17.76 5.91
CA ASN A 156 -0.84 16.47 5.36
C ASN A 156 -1.98 15.67 4.73
N TRP A 157 -3.20 15.74 5.29
CA TRP A 157 -4.37 15.14 4.67
C TRP A 157 -4.74 15.84 3.36
N LYS A 158 -4.68 17.16 3.34
CA LYS A 158 -4.98 17.98 2.16
C LYS A 158 -4.01 17.73 1.02
N GLU A 159 -2.71 17.62 1.33
CA GLU A 159 -1.68 17.22 0.37
C GLU A 159 -1.97 15.84 -0.28
N MET A 160 -2.30 14.85 0.55
CA MET A 160 -2.66 13.52 0.04
C MET A 160 -3.97 13.52 -0.74
N GLU A 161 -4.95 14.34 -0.34
CA GLU A 161 -6.21 14.49 -1.09
C GLU A 161 -5.99 15.17 -2.44
N ALA A 162 -5.15 16.21 -2.50
CA ALA A 162 -4.74 16.84 -3.75
C ALA A 162 -4.10 15.83 -4.69
N ALA A 163 -3.15 15.04 -4.19
CA ALA A 163 -2.51 13.97 -4.96
C ALA A 163 -3.53 12.95 -5.47
N LYS A 164 -4.46 12.50 -4.62
CA LYS A 164 -5.52 11.57 -4.99
C LYS A 164 -6.38 12.10 -6.14
N LYS A 165 -6.87 13.34 -5.99
CA LYS A 165 -7.73 14.00 -6.99
C LYS A 165 -6.99 14.20 -8.32
N CYS A 166 -5.72 14.62 -8.27
CA CYS A 166 -4.91 14.78 -9.49
C CYS A 166 -4.61 13.45 -10.17
N ILE A 167 -4.35 12.38 -9.42
CA ILE A 167 -4.17 11.04 -9.99
C ILE A 167 -5.46 10.58 -10.69
N ALA A 168 -6.60 10.71 -10.00
CA ALA A 168 -7.89 10.29 -10.55
C ALA A 168 -8.22 11.01 -11.86
N GLU A 169 -7.88 12.29 -11.98
CA GLU A 169 -8.14 13.12 -13.16
C GLU A 169 -7.17 12.82 -14.31
N HIS A 170 -5.87 12.69 -13.99
CA HIS A 170 -4.83 12.64 -15.02
C HIS A 170 -4.39 11.24 -15.42
N MET A 171 -4.56 10.23 -14.56
CA MET A 171 -4.08 8.88 -14.81
C MET A 171 -4.97 8.15 -15.81
N LYS A 172 -4.33 7.45 -16.77
CA LYS A 172 -4.96 6.46 -17.64
C LYS A 172 -4.51 5.06 -17.24
N SER A 173 -5.15 4.04 -17.84
CA SER A 173 -4.77 2.66 -17.59
C SER A 173 -3.31 2.36 -17.95
N ARG A 174 -2.67 1.52 -17.13
CA ARG A 174 -1.32 0.99 -17.33
C ARG A 174 -0.24 2.06 -17.40
N GLU A 175 -0.31 3.04 -16.51
CA GLU A 175 0.72 4.08 -16.40
C GLU A 175 1.51 3.96 -15.11
N HIS A 176 2.77 4.38 -15.20
CA HIS A 176 3.64 4.57 -14.05
C HIS A 176 3.55 6.04 -13.61
N VAL A 177 2.78 6.28 -12.56
CA VAL A 177 2.60 7.61 -12.00
C VAL A 177 3.79 7.98 -11.12
N GLN A 178 4.35 9.14 -11.36
CA GLN A 178 5.38 9.76 -10.56
C GLN A 178 4.82 11.06 -9.98
N ILE A 179 4.69 11.15 -8.66
CA ILE A 179 4.13 12.34 -8.01
C ILE A 179 5.25 13.17 -7.41
N GLU A 180 5.18 14.46 -7.62
CA GLU A 180 5.98 15.49 -6.95
C GLU A 180 5.05 16.30 -6.04
N MET A 181 5.33 16.32 -4.74
CA MET A 181 4.63 17.10 -3.73
C MET A 181 5.64 17.65 -2.72
N ASP A 182 5.30 18.73 -2.04
CA ASP A 182 6.21 19.36 -1.07
C ASP A 182 6.15 18.73 0.33
N SER A 183 5.11 17.99 0.66
CA SER A 183 4.95 17.30 1.94
C SER A 183 5.79 16.02 2.02
N LEU A 184 6.94 16.11 2.71
CA LEU A 184 7.76 14.93 3.01
C LEU A 184 6.98 13.84 3.74
N THR A 185 6.13 14.21 4.70
CA THR A 185 5.31 13.26 5.47
C THR A 185 4.36 12.50 4.55
N SER A 186 3.64 13.18 3.68
CA SER A 186 2.71 12.57 2.72
C SER A 186 3.46 11.64 1.75
N THR A 187 4.61 12.10 1.24
CA THR A 187 5.50 11.31 0.40
C THR A 187 5.95 10.02 1.08
N CYS A 188 6.42 10.10 2.32
CA CYS A 188 6.85 8.91 3.08
C CYS A 188 5.70 7.93 3.33
N ILE A 189 4.50 8.41 3.65
CA ILE A 189 3.34 7.55 3.91
C ILE A 189 2.92 6.80 2.65
N ILE A 190 2.86 7.47 1.51
CA ILE A 190 2.49 6.84 0.23
C ILE A 190 3.55 5.83 -0.19
N ASN A 191 4.84 6.18 -0.17
CA ASN A 191 5.95 5.29 -0.55
C ASN A 191 6.09 4.07 0.35
N SER A 192 5.79 4.21 1.63
CA SER A 192 5.82 3.10 2.60
C SER A 192 4.54 2.27 2.60
N MET A 193 3.66 2.46 1.61
CA MET A 193 2.37 1.77 1.53
C MET A 193 1.57 1.93 2.83
N ALA A 194 1.15 3.17 3.10
CA ALA A 194 0.30 3.55 4.22
C ALA A 194 0.90 3.40 5.63
N ARG A 195 2.24 3.40 5.77
CA ARG A 195 2.86 3.41 7.10
C ARG A 195 2.68 4.77 7.77
N SER A 196 1.73 4.87 8.71
CA SER A 196 1.43 6.08 9.48
C SER A 196 0.90 5.73 10.86
N THR A 197 1.10 6.62 11.81
CA THR A 197 0.41 6.57 13.12
C THR A 197 -1.05 7.01 13.01
N SER A 198 -1.36 7.89 12.07
CA SER A 198 -2.69 8.41 11.82
C SER A 198 -3.53 7.43 10.99
N ALA A 199 -4.67 6.99 11.55
CA ALA A 199 -5.61 6.13 10.84
C ALA A 199 -6.20 6.83 9.59
N THR A 200 -6.38 8.14 9.67
CA THR A 200 -6.92 8.95 8.56
C THR A 200 -5.93 9.02 7.40
N LEU A 201 -4.65 9.22 7.68
CA LEU A 201 -3.62 9.25 6.63
C LEU A 201 -3.36 7.86 6.02
N ARG A 202 -3.45 6.78 6.85
CA ARG A 202 -3.41 5.40 6.31
C ARG A 202 -4.55 5.15 5.32
N GLN A 203 -5.77 5.56 5.69
CA GLN A 203 -6.93 5.42 4.82
C GLN A 203 -6.75 6.20 3.51
N LYS A 204 -6.21 7.42 3.59
CA LYS A 204 -5.96 8.24 2.41
C LYS A 204 -4.91 7.62 1.47
N ALA A 205 -3.85 7.05 2.03
CA ALA A 205 -2.86 6.33 1.23
C ALA A 205 -3.45 5.09 0.55
N LEU A 206 -4.32 4.36 1.24
CA LEU A 206 -5.03 3.21 0.66
C LEU A 206 -5.87 3.64 -0.54
N GLU A 207 -6.67 4.72 -0.41
CA GLU A 207 -7.48 5.26 -1.50
C GLU A 207 -6.63 5.65 -2.73
N ILE A 208 -5.44 6.24 -2.53
CA ILE A 208 -4.52 6.56 -3.61
C ILE A 208 -4.05 5.29 -4.32
N TRP A 209 -3.62 4.29 -3.56
CA TRP A 209 -3.16 3.03 -4.13
C TRP A 209 -4.29 2.25 -4.84
N GLU A 210 -5.52 2.31 -4.34
CA GLU A 210 -6.68 1.71 -4.99
C GLU A 210 -6.93 2.28 -6.39
N ILE A 211 -6.81 3.61 -6.56
CA ILE A 211 -6.91 4.25 -7.88
C ILE A 211 -5.80 3.75 -8.81
N ILE A 212 -4.56 3.66 -8.32
CA ILE A 212 -3.42 3.19 -9.10
C ILE A 212 -3.63 1.74 -9.55
N LEU A 213 -4.04 0.87 -8.63
CA LEU A 213 -4.22 -0.56 -8.89
C LEU A 213 -5.42 -0.85 -9.79
N SER A 214 -6.53 -0.14 -9.62
CA SER A 214 -7.71 -0.28 -10.49
C SER A 214 -7.40 0.10 -11.94
N ASN A 215 -6.45 1.01 -12.15
CA ASN A 215 -5.92 1.37 -13.46
C ASN A 215 -4.76 0.48 -13.93
N GLN A 216 -4.46 -0.63 -13.25
CA GLN A 216 -3.32 -1.51 -13.57
C GLN A 216 -1.98 -0.77 -13.64
N GLY A 217 -1.86 0.29 -12.87
CA GLY A 217 -0.70 1.17 -12.87
C GLY A 217 0.29 0.88 -11.77
N TRP A 218 1.30 1.73 -11.70
CA TRP A 218 2.32 1.73 -10.66
C TRP A 218 2.57 3.14 -10.17
N LEU A 219 2.95 3.27 -8.91
CA LEU A 219 3.25 4.55 -8.29
C LEU A 219 4.68 4.57 -7.77
N THR A 220 5.44 5.58 -8.15
CA THR A 220 6.66 5.98 -7.45
C THR A 220 6.64 7.46 -7.15
N GLN A 221 7.32 7.85 -6.09
CA GLN A 221 7.52 9.25 -5.79
C GLN A 221 9.00 9.57 -5.92
N ASN A 222 9.31 10.68 -6.58
CA ASN A 222 10.62 11.30 -6.45
C ASN A 222 10.70 11.93 -5.06
N GLY A 223 11.78 11.63 -4.34
CA GLY A 223 12.03 12.24 -3.05
C GLY A 223 11.94 13.76 -3.11
N TYR A 224 11.46 14.35 -2.03
CA TYR A 224 11.40 15.78 -1.77
C TYR A 224 12.64 16.53 -2.30
N ARG A 225 12.47 17.35 -3.31
CA ARG A 225 13.43 18.39 -3.67
C ARG A 225 13.03 19.68 -2.98
N LYS A 226 13.63 19.97 -1.82
CA LYS A 226 13.57 21.30 -1.23
C LYS A 226 14.08 22.29 -2.29
N ARG A 227 13.22 23.14 -2.84
CA ARG A 227 13.70 24.26 -3.64
C ARG A 227 14.61 25.08 -2.74
N ARG A 228 15.90 25.14 -3.04
CA ARG A 228 16.78 26.16 -2.48
C ARG A 228 16.23 27.47 -3.02
N THR A 229 15.53 28.22 -2.20
CA THR A 229 15.31 29.65 -2.42
C THR A 229 16.69 30.30 -2.47
N LYS A 230 17.04 30.80 -3.63
CA LYS A 230 18.14 31.76 -3.77
C LYS A 230 17.66 33.10 -3.25
#